data_1dce809841b6c4a0a2917a3d8d72f62b
#
_entry.id   1dce809841b6c4a0a2917a3d8d72f62b
#
_cell.length_a   1.000
_cell.length_b   1.000
_cell.length_c   1.000
_cell.angle_alpha   90.00
_cell.angle_beta   90.00
_cell.angle_gamma   90.00
#
_symmetry.space_group_name_H-M   'P 1'
#
loop_
_entity.id
_entity.type
_entity.pdbx_description
1 polymer ?
#
loop_
_entity_poly.entity_id
_entity_poly.type
_entity_poly.pdbx_seq_one_letter_code
_entity_poly.pdbx_strand_id
1 'polypeptide(L)'
;MYRSINQTPIAPSAIPISGGSASAFRPPREMTVFDIKEARDKFIAAGLRAKAAGFTGVQLHAAHGYLINQFLSPADNQRTDRYGGSLDNHMRFLVEVYQGLREKVGPDFTIALKLNASDFKEEGFGFEDCKHVVKTMSDLGIDLIEISGGNYETPVFGSDYENGAGFVTYALALADLTSVPIVSTGGFRKVTQMEEAIKDGVSMIGLARPFVLRPSLVNDYRQVGDLQLTTPRLTTGLPKLDKALGPIIGVSYYEAQMKGLAKGKSVTVSQNAWTYLLQTVKAHGLSALKPRRK
;
A
#
# COMPACT_ATOMS: atom_id res chain seq x y z
N MET A 1 17.59 6.17 0.26
CA MET A 1 18.25 7.41 -0.21
C MET A 1 17.37 8.58 0.19
N TYR A 2 17.72 9.30 1.28
CA TYR A 2 16.98 10.49 1.69
C TYR A 2 17.36 11.63 0.76
N ARG A 3 16.51 11.93 -0.21
CA ARG A 3 16.62 13.19 -0.94
C ARG A 3 16.31 14.31 0.06
N SER A 4 17.20 15.30 0.15
CA SER A 4 16.85 16.59 0.74
C SER A 4 15.68 17.16 -0.07
N ILE A 5 14.47 17.06 0.46
CA ILE A 5 13.28 17.45 -0.28
C ILE A 5 13.14 18.95 -0.12
N ASN A 6 13.86 19.70 -0.93
CA ASN A 6 13.67 21.15 -1.08
C ASN A 6 12.48 21.49 -2.02
N GLN A 7 11.89 20.47 -2.66
CA GLN A 7 10.75 20.67 -3.55
C GLN A 7 9.44 20.58 -2.79
N THR A 8 8.50 21.45 -3.11
CA THR A 8 7.12 21.36 -2.63
C THR A 8 6.49 20.08 -3.22
N PRO A 9 5.89 19.19 -2.40
CA PRO A 9 5.18 18.03 -2.92
C PRO A 9 4.01 18.47 -3.78
N ILE A 10 3.57 17.59 -4.67
CA ILE A 10 2.43 17.81 -5.56
C ILE A 10 1.35 16.77 -5.26
N ALA A 11 0.09 17.18 -5.35
CA ALA A 11 -1.08 16.31 -5.14
C ALA A 11 -2.21 16.77 -6.09
N PRO A 12 -3.29 15.98 -6.28
CA PRO A 12 -4.43 16.41 -7.09
C PRO A 12 -4.97 17.76 -6.69
N SER A 13 -5.08 18.01 -5.37
CA SER A 13 -5.45 19.31 -4.78
C SER A 13 -4.47 19.68 -3.68
N ALA A 14 -4.43 20.97 -3.33
CA ALA A 14 -3.53 21.52 -2.30
C ALA A 14 -4.01 21.22 -0.87
N ILE A 15 -4.38 19.97 -0.58
CA ILE A 15 -4.93 19.54 0.70
C ILE A 15 -3.81 18.92 1.54
N PRO A 16 -3.47 19.51 2.70
CA PRO A 16 -2.47 18.94 3.61
C PRO A 16 -2.98 17.67 4.27
N ILE A 17 -2.07 16.72 4.53
CA ILE A 17 -2.36 15.56 5.38
C ILE A 17 -2.74 16.06 6.78
N SER A 18 -3.81 15.51 7.35
CA SER A 18 -4.32 15.85 8.67
C SER A 18 -3.90 14.82 9.74
N GLY A 19 -4.32 15.03 10.99
CA GLY A 19 -4.14 14.08 12.08
C GLY A 19 -2.70 13.93 12.58
N GLY A 20 -2.40 12.77 13.16
CA GLY A 20 -1.12 12.49 13.84
C GLY A 20 0.10 12.53 12.92
N SER A 21 -0.08 12.31 11.63
CA SER A 21 0.99 12.32 10.62
C SER A 21 1.22 13.69 9.98
N ALA A 22 0.37 14.69 10.24
CA ALA A 22 0.41 16.00 9.61
C ALA A 22 1.79 16.69 9.69
N SER A 23 2.46 16.58 10.84
CA SER A 23 3.77 17.19 11.07
C SER A 23 4.91 16.55 10.26
N ALA A 24 4.70 15.36 9.70
CA ALA A 24 5.72 14.63 8.93
C ALA A 24 5.76 15.04 7.45
N PHE A 25 4.73 15.75 6.97
CA PHE A 25 4.57 16.09 5.55
C PHE A 25 4.47 17.60 5.36
N ARG A 26 5.01 18.09 4.24
CA ARG A 26 4.79 19.47 3.79
C ARG A 26 3.44 19.55 3.08
N PRO A 27 2.70 20.68 3.22
CA PRO A 27 1.54 20.93 2.39
C PRO A 27 1.89 20.80 0.89
N PRO A 28 1.11 20.09 0.11
CA PRO A 28 1.34 19.99 -1.33
C PRO A 28 0.84 21.24 -2.05
N ARG A 29 1.35 21.47 -3.26
CA ARG A 29 0.66 22.31 -4.24
C ARG A 29 -0.23 21.45 -5.12
N GLU A 30 -1.27 22.03 -5.65
CA GLU A 30 -2.11 21.40 -6.64
C GLU A 30 -1.33 21.14 -7.94
N MET A 31 -1.54 19.96 -8.53
CA MET A 31 -0.99 19.59 -9.83
C MET A 31 -1.67 20.38 -10.96
N THR A 32 -0.89 20.96 -11.84
CA THR A 32 -1.40 21.41 -13.14
C THR A 32 -1.71 20.22 -14.04
N VAL A 33 -2.47 20.42 -15.10
CA VAL A 33 -2.69 19.36 -16.12
C VAL A 33 -1.37 18.91 -16.75
N PHE A 34 -0.38 19.78 -16.82
CA PHE A 34 0.97 19.41 -17.26
C PHE A 34 1.65 18.46 -16.28
N ASP A 35 1.60 18.74 -14.96
CA ASP A 35 2.15 17.86 -13.94
C ASP A 35 1.47 16.47 -13.96
N ILE A 36 0.15 16.43 -14.19
CA ILE A 36 -0.61 15.16 -14.29
C ILE A 36 -0.12 14.33 -15.48
N LYS A 37 0.03 14.95 -16.66
CA LYS A 37 0.56 14.28 -17.85
C LYS A 37 1.99 13.80 -17.65
N GLU A 38 2.86 14.62 -17.05
CA GLU A 38 4.23 14.26 -16.74
C GLU A 38 4.30 13.09 -15.75
N ALA A 39 3.44 13.08 -14.72
CA ALA A 39 3.35 11.96 -13.78
C ALA A 39 2.90 10.67 -14.49
N ARG A 40 1.84 10.72 -15.30
CA ARG A 40 1.39 9.60 -16.13
C ARG A 40 2.53 9.02 -16.96
N ASP A 41 3.24 9.88 -17.68
CA ASP A 41 4.32 9.46 -18.57
C ASP A 41 5.50 8.82 -17.80
N LYS A 42 5.75 9.27 -16.56
CA LYS A 42 6.72 8.65 -15.65
C LYS A 42 6.28 7.25 -15.19
N PHE A 43 4.99 7.02 -14.92
CA PHE A 43 4.47 5.68 -14.63
C PHE A 43 4.67 4.75 -15.82
N ILE A 44 4.31 5.18 -17.01
CA ILE A 44 4.48 4.41 -18.26
C ILE A 44 5.95 4.08 -18.50
N ALA A 45 6.84 5.07 -18.40
CA ALA A 45 8.28 4.87 -18.57
C ALA A 45 8.87 3.91 -17.50
N ALA A 46 8.36 3.92 -16.26
CA ALA A 46 8.78 2.99 -15.22
C ALA A 46 8.40 1.55 -15.56
N GLY A 47 7.17 1.31 -16.05
CA GLY A 47 6.75 -0.01 -16.51
C GLY A 47 7.54 -0.54 -17.70
N LEU A 48 7.85 0.33 -18.67
CA LEU A 48 8.73 -0.05 -19.79
C LEU A 48 10.14 -0.45 -19.34
N ARG A 49 10.71 0.29 -18.37
CA ARG A 49 12.01 -0.08 -17.75
C ARG A 49 11.94 -1.40 -17.03
N ALA A 50 10.84 -1.66 -16.29
CA ALA A 50 10.65 -2.96 -15.63
C ALA A 50 10.61 -4.11 -16.66
N LYS A 51 9.84 -3.96 -17.75
CA LYS A 51 9.80 -4.94 -18.84
C LYS A 51 11.19 -5.15 -19.46
N ALA A 52 11.90 -4.07 -19.77
CA ALA A 52 13.26 -4.13 -20.33
C ALA A 52 14.28 -4.78 -19.37
N ALA A 53 14.05 -4.68 -18.07
CA ALA A 53 14.86 -5.33 -17.03
C ALA A 53 14.51 -6.80 -16.79
N GLY A 54 13.55 -7.37 -17.53
CA GLY A 54 13.18 -8.79 -17.44
C GLY A 54 12.12 -9.11 -16.38
N PHE A 55 11.43 -8.11 -15.82
CA PHE A 55 10.26 -8.36 -14.97
C PHE A 55 9.10 -8.91 -15.80
N THR A 56 8.30 -9.79 -15.21
CA THR A 56 7.12 -10.39 -15.84
C THR A 56 5.87 -9.51 -15.75
N GLY A 57 5.87 -8.52 -14.87
CA GLY A 57 4.76 -7.59 -14.68
C GLY A 57 5.08 -6.46 -13.73
N VAL A 58 4.14 -5.54 -13.58
CA VAL A 58 4.15 -4.44 -12.61
C VAL A 58 2.79 -4.30 -11.94
N GLN A 59 2.78 -3.66 -10.77
CA GLN A 59 1.52 -3.35 -10.06
C GLN A 59 1.38 -1.84 -9.92
N LEU A 60 0.27 -1.29 -10.40
CA LEU A 60 -0.13 0.09 -10.16
C LEU A 60 -0.56 0.26 -8.72
N HIS A 61 0.06 1.19 -8.01
CA HIS A 61 -0.24 1.43 -6.61
C HIS A 61 -1.30 2.52 -6.45
N ALA A 62 -2.56 2.10 -6.35
CA ALA A 62 -3.74 2.96 -6.18
C ALA A 62 -4.32 2.86 -4.76
N ALA A 63 -3.45 2.76 -3.75
CA ALA A 63 -3.84 2.56 -2.36
C ALA A 63 -3.01 3.43 -1.41
N HIS A 64 -3.38 3.43 -0.13
CA HIS A 64 -2.64 3.94 1.02
C HIS A 64 -2.31 5.44 1.01
N GLY A 65 -3.13 6.27 0.33
CA GLY A 65 -2.92 7.72 0.25
C GLY A 65 -1.79 8.14 -0.70
N TYR A 66 -1.31 7.23 -1.58
CA TYR A 66 -0.37 7.60 -2.64
C TYR A 66 -1.09 8.22 -3.84
N LEU A 67 -0.34 8.74 -4.79
CA LEU A 67 -0.83 9.66 -5.83
C LEU A 67 -2.11 9.17 -6.54
N ILE A 68 -2.16 7.91 -6.99
CA ILE A 68 -3.35 7.39 -7.69
C ILE A 68 -4.54 7.32 -6.72
N ASN A 69 -4.33 6.87 -5.48
CA ASN A 69 -5.39 6.85 -4.45
C ASN A 69 -5.88 8.27 -4.13
N GLN A 70 -4.99 9.26 -4.07
CA GLN A 70 -5.37 10.65 -3.88
C GLN A 70 -6.28 11.18 -5.00
N PHE A 71 -6.04 10.77 -6.26
CA PHE A 71 -6.94 11.10 -7.36
C PHE A 71 -8.32 10.46 -7.18
N LEU A 72 -8.38 9.22 -6.70
CA LEU A 72 -9.62 8.47 -6.49
C LEU A 72 -10.45 9.01 -5.33
N SER A 73 -9.82 9.57 -4.29
CA SER A 73 -10.47 10.01 -3.06
C SER A 73 -11.05 11.42 -3.18
N PRO A 74 -12.36 11.63 -3.06
CA PRO A 74 -12.97 12.96 -3.07
C PRO A 74 -12.42 13.88 -1.96
N ALA A 75 -12.06 13.30 -0.81
CA ALA A 75 -11.47 14.05 0.30
C ALA A 75 -10.08 14.63 -0.02
N ASP A 76 -9.34 14.04 -0.96
CA ASP A 76 -8.00 14.46 -1.34
C ASP A 76 -7.96 15.13 -2.72
N ASN A 77 -9.02 14.96 -3.52
CA ASN A 77 -9.16 15.48 -4.87
C ASN A 77 -10.42 16.33 -5.01
N GLN A 78 -10.29 17.63 -4.79
CA GLN A 78 -11.37 18.62 -4.92
C GLN A 78 -11.27 19.41 -6.22
N ARG A 79 -10.69 18.81 -7.26
CA ARG A 79 -10.57 19.43 -8.58
C ARG A 79 -11.94 19.62 -9.23
N THR A 80 -12.05 20.66 -10.02
CA THR A 80 -13.25 20.99 -10.80
C THR A 80 -13.03 20.79 -12.32
N ASP A 81 -11.84 20.33 -12.72
CA ASP A 81 -11.54 19.99 -14.10
C ASP A 81 -11.86 18.51 -14.40
N ARG A 82 -11.43 18.03 -15.58
CA ARG A 82 -11.68 16.65 -16.04
C ARG A 82 -11.08 15.54 -15.14
N TYR A 83 -10.32 15.87 -14.11
CA TYR A 83 -9.73 14.91 -13.16
C TYR A 83 -10.40 14.94 -11.79
N GLY A 84 -11.53 15.65 -11.62
CA GLY A 84 -12.27 15.73 -10.37
C GLY A 84 -13.76 15.87 -10.57
N GLY A 85 -14.52 15.92 -9.48
CA GLY A 85 -15.97 15.99 -9.46
C GLY A 85 -16.62 14.60 -9.47
N SER A 86 -16.91 14.01 -10.63
CA SER A 86 -17.50 12.66 -10.71
C SER A 86 -16.46 11.57 -10.46
N LEU A 87 -16.92 10.38 -10.04
CA LEU A 87 -16.05 9.22 -9.84
C LEU A 87 -15.27 8.86 -11.11
N ASP A 88 -15.89 8.92 -12.27
CA ASP A 88 -15.22 8.68 -13.56
C ASP A 88 -14.07 9.67 -13.82
N ASN A 89 -14.23 10.91 -13.40
CA ASN A 89 -13.16 11.89 -13.47
C ASN A 89 -12.06 11.62 -12.44
N HIS A 90 -12.41 11.21 -11.22
CA HIS A 90 -11.44 10.78 -10.21
C HIS A 90 -10.62 9.56 -10.68
N MET A 91 -11.25 8.63 -11.41
CA MET A 91 -10.59 7.45 -11.98
C MET A 91 -9.72 7.77 -13.21
N ARG A 92 -9.92 8.90 -13.88
CA ARG A 92 -9.28 9.23 -15.15
C ARG A 92 -7.76 9.07 -15.15
N PHE A 93 -7.10 9.53 -14.08
CA PHE A 93 -5.64 9.39 -13.99
C PHE A 93 -5.20 7.92 -13.95
N LEU A 94 -5.88 7.07 -13.17
CA LEU A 94 -5.62 5.63 -13.13
C LEU A 94 -5.82 4.99 -14.52
N VAL A 95 -6.94 5.30 -15.17
CA VAL A 95 -7.30 4.75 -16.49
C VAL A 95 -6.27 5.18 -17.55
N GLU A 96 -5.89 6.46 -17.59
CA GLU A 96 -4.88 6.97 -18.53
C GLU A 96 -3.49 6.33 -18.31
N VAL A 97 -3.09 6.09 -17.03
CA VAL A 97 -1.84 5.38 -16.71
C VAL A 97 -1.91 3.94 -17.20
N TYR A 98 -3.01 3.23 -16.88
CA TYR A 98 -3.20 1.83 -17.28
C TYR A 98 -3.18 1.67 -18.80
N GLN A 99 -4.02 2.42 -19.50
CA GLN A 99 -4.14 2.33 -20.97
C GLN A 99 -2.83 2.67 -21.67
N GLY A 100 -2.18 3.77 -21.26
CA GLY A 100 -0.89 4.15 -21.82
C GLY A 100 0.22 3.13 -21.55
N LEU A 101 0.19 2.48 -20.37
CA LEU A 101 1.13 1.41 -20.05
C LEU A 101 0.82 0.15 -20.87
N ARG A 102 -0.44 -0.30 -20.93
CA ARG A 102 -0.88 -1.48 -21.71
C ARG A 102 -0.54 -1.35 -23.19
N GLU A 103 -0.78 -0.18 -23.77
CA GLU A 103 -0.40 0.11 -25.16
C GLU A 103 1.10 -0.13 -25.41
N LYS A 104 1.96 0.28 -24.48
CA LYS A 104 3.42 0.22 -24.65
C LYS A 104 4.03 -1.14 -24.30
N VAL A 105 3.50 -1.83 -23.28
CA VAL A 105 4.05 -3.13 -22.84
C VAL A 105 3.42 -4.32 -23.56
N GLY A 106 2.27 -4.13 -24.22
CA GLY A 106 1.55 -5.21 -24.92
C GLY A 106 0.73 -6.10 -23.99
N PRO A 107 0.02 -7.11 -24.54
CA PRO A 107 -0.92 -7.95 -23.81
C PRO A 107 -0.24 -8.95 -22.85
N ASP A 108 0.96 -9.43 -23.16
CA ASP A 108 1.64 -10.52 -22.44
C ASP A 108 2.36 -10.05 -21.16
N PHE A 109 2.44 -8.74 -20.92
CA PHE A 109 3.08 -8.19 -19.72
C PHE A 109 2.02 -7.91 -18.66
N THR A 110 2.11 -8.59 -17.51
CA THR A 110 1.13 -8.44 -16.43
C THR A 110 1.09 -7.04 -15.87
N ILE A 111 -0.10 -6.44 -15.82
CA ILE A 111 -0.37 -5.18 -15.13
C ILE A 111 -1.39 -5.46 -14.03
N ALA A 112 -0.94 -5.46 -12.79
CA ALA A 112 -1.79 -5.59 -11.62
C ALA A 112 -2.18 -4.21 -11.06
N LEU A 113 -3.23 -4.19 -10.25
CA LEU A 113 -3.68 -3.01 -9.51
C LEU A 113 -3.72 -3.34 -8.02
N LYS A 114 -3.15 -2.48 -7.17
CA LYS A 114 -3.40 -2.48 -5.73
C LYS A 114 -4.33 -1.34 -5.40
N LEU A 115 -5.49 -1.67 -4.80
CA LEU A 115 -6.58 -0.73 -4.56
C LEU A 115 -7.01 -0.76 -3.09
N ASN A 116 -7.36 0.40 -2.53
CA ASN A 116 -8.05 0.44 -1.24
C ASN A 116 -9.50 -0.04 -1.41
N ALA A 117 -9.97 -0.88 -0.50
CA ALA A 117 -11.41 -1.13 -0.35
C ALA A 117 -12.12 0.13 0.18
N SER A 118 -11.44 0.87 1.05
CA SER A 118 -11.87 2.16 1.58
C SER A 118 -10.69 2.92 2.15
N ASP A 119 -10.76 4.24 2.15
CA ASP A 119 -9.83 5.10 2.87
C ASP A 119 -10.16 5.18 4.37
N PHE A 120 -11.36 4.72 4.78
CA PHE A 120 -11.89 4.85 6.13
C PHE A 120 -11.89 6.30 6.63
N LYS A 121 -12.05 7.24 5.72
CA LYS A 121 -12.10 8.68 5.95
C LYS A 121 -13.48 9.18 5.55
N GLU A 122 -14.04 10.08 6.35
CA GLU A 122 -15.30 10.76 6.01
C GLU A 122 -15.14 11.48 4.66
N GLU A 123 -16.16 11.36 3.80
CA GLU A 123 -16.12 11.89 2.42
C GLU A 123 -14.94 11.41 1.56
N GLY A 124 -14.23 10.37 1.99
CA GLY A 124 -13.14 9.75 1.24
C GLY A 124 -13.62 8.69 0.26
N PHE A 125 -12.67 7.98 -0.33
CA PHE A 125 -12.94 6.84 -1.20
C PHE A 125 -13.57 5.70 -0.41
N GLY A 126 -14.78 5.30 -0.79
CA GLY A 126 -15.58 4.28 -0.12
C GLY A 126 -15.64 2.95 -0.87
N PHE A 127 -16.33 1.97 -0.26
CA PHE A 127 -16.41 0.62 -0.87
C PHE A 127 -17.25 0.59 -2.15
N GLU A 128 -18.28 1.42 -2.25
CA GLU A 128 -19.08 1.51 -3.48
C GLU A 128 -18.24 2.09 -4.65
N ASP A 129 -17.40 3.09 -4.35
CA ASP A 129 -16.44 3.61 -5.33
C ASP A 129 -15.43 2.54 -5.74
N CYS A 130 -14.95 1.73 -4.77
CA CYS A 130 -14.06 0.60 -5.03
C CYS A 130 -14.69 -0.42 -6.00
N LYS A 131 -15.96 -0.79 -5.81
CA LYS A 131 -16.70 -1.68 -6.73
C LYS A 131 -16.72 -1.13 -8.14
N HIS A 132 -17.01 0.17 -8.29
CA HIS A 132 -17.05 0.83 -9.60
C HIS A 132 -15.66 0.82 -10.27
N VAL A 133 -14.59 1.12 -9.51
CA VAL A 133 -13.21 1.05 -10.01
C VAL A 133 -12.85 -0.37 -10.43
N VAL A 134 -13.16 -1.39 -9.61
CA VAL A 134 -12.91 -2.80 -9.93
C VAL A 134 -13.61 -3.20 -11.22
N LYS A 135 -14.90 -2.88 -11.35
CA LYS A 135 -15.66 -3.19 -12.56
C LYS A 135 -15.04 -2.52 -13.80
N THR A 136 -14.77 -1.23 -13.74
CA THR A 136 -14.18 -0.48 -14.87
C THR A 136 -12.80 -1.01 -15.26
N MET A 137 -11.93 -1.29 -14.29
CA MET A 137 -10.60 -1.82 -14.58
C MET A 137 -10.65 -3.25 -15.11
N SER A 138 -11.62 -4.05 -14.66
CA SER A 138 -11.88 -5.39 -15.21
C SER A 138 -12.34 -5.34 -16.65
N ASP A 139 -13.28 -4.44 -16.98
CA ASP A 139 -13.77 -4.25 -18.34
C ASP A 139 -12.67 -3.76 -19.29
N LEU A 140 -11.66 -3.03 -18.76
CA LEU A 140 -10.47 -2.59 -19.49
C LEU A 140 -9.39 -3.67 -19.63
N GLY A 141 -9.51 -4.81 -18.93
CA GLY A 141 -8.60 -5.96 -19.03
C GLY A 141 -7.38 -5.88 -18.12
N ILE A 142 -7.55 -5.39 -16.88
CA ILE A 142 -6.52 -5.51 -15.83
C ILE A 142 -6.28 -7.00 -15.51
N ASP A 143 -5.05 -7.39 -15.20
CA ASP A 143 -4.72 -8.82 -15.06
C ASP A 143 -4.94 -9.37 -13.63
N LEU A 144 -4.86 -8.51 -12.60
CA LEU A 144 -4.99 -8.89 -11.20
C LEU A 144 -5.29 -7.66 -10.34
N ILE A 145 -6.14 -7.82 -9.31
CA ILE A 145 -6.44 -6.74 -8.36
C ILE A 145 -6.15 -7.21 -6.93
N GLU A 146 -5.28 -6.47 -6.25
CA GLU A 146 -4.95 -6.67 -4.84
C GLU A 146 -5.73 -5.67 -3.97
N ILE A 147 -6.51 -6.18 -3.01
CA ILE A 147 -7.33 -5.38 -2.11
C ILE A 147 -6.61 -5.14 -0.79
N SER A 148 -6.59 -3.88 -0.39
CA SER A 148 -6.02 -3.35 0.84
C SER A 148 -6.89 -2.20 1.36
N GLY A 149 -6.39 -1.37 2.28
CA GLY A 149 -7.14 -0.20 2.75
C GLY A 149 -6.37 0.69 3.72
N GLY A 150 -6.97 1.85 4.02
CA GLY A 150 -6.40 2.86 4.87
C GLY A 150 -5.36 3.75 4.18
N ASN A 151 -4.93 4.78 4.88
CA ASN A 151 -3.93 5.73 4.44
C ASN A 151 -3.10 6.26 5.63
N TYR A 152 -2.32 7.32 5.45
CA TYR A 152 -1.52 7.94 6.52
C TYR A 152 -2.35 8.64 7.61
N GLU A 153 -3.58 9.04 7.32
CA GLU A 153 -4.51 9.71 8.27
C GLU A 153 -5.32 8.67 9.04
N THR A 154 -5.74 7.62 8.36
CA THR A 154 -6.52 6.48 8.87
C THR A 154 -5.76 5.17 8.64
N PRO A 155 -4.62 4.96 9.32
CA PRO A 155 -3.81 3.78 9.10
C PRO A 155 -4.51 2.55 9.68
N VAL A 156 -4.82 1.59 8.81
CA VAL A 156 -5.36 0.29 9.21
C VAL A 156 -4.20 -0.67 9.38
N PHE A 157 -3.60 -0.67 10.56
CA PHE A 157 -2.57 -1.64 10.92
C PHE A 157 -3.21 -2.74 11.77
N GLY A 158 -3.09 -3.97 11.32
CA GLY A 158 -3.47 -5.25 11.90
C GLY A 158 -3.77 -5.44 13.40
N SER A 159 -3.78 -4.39 14.21
CA SER A 159 -4.27 -4.42 15.58
C SER A 159 -5.79 -4.27 15.70
N ASP A 160 -6.42 -3.72 14.64
CA ASP A 160 -7.87 -3.48 14.64
C ASP A 160 -8.64 -4.72 14.16
N TYR A 161 -7.91 -5.76 13.74
CA TYR A 161 -8.45 -7.04 13.28
C TYR A 161 -7.94 -8.19 14.15
N GLU A 162 -8.33 -8.21 15.44
CA GLU A 162 -7.92 -9.26 16.37
C GLU A 162 -8.38 -10.66 15.95
N ASN A 163 -9.40 -10.76 15.09
CA ASN A 163 -10.04 -12.02 14.71
C ASN A 163 -9.95 -12.40 13.24
N GLY A 164 -9.12 -11.76 12.42
CA GLY A 164 -9.03 -12.18 11.02
C GLY A 164 -8.45 -11.16 10.05
N ALA A 165 -8.46 -11.53 8.80
CA ALA A 165 -7.98 -10.74 7.67
C ALA A 165 -9.00 -9.63 7.36
N GLY A 166 -8.74 -8.42 7.82
CA GLY A 166 -9.71 -7.32 7.77
C GLY A 166 -10.19 -6.90 6.38
N PHE A 167 -9.48 -7.33 5.33
CA PHE A 167 -9.90 -7.04 3.96
C PHE A 167 -10.53 -8.23 3.23
N VAL A 168 -10.65 -9.40 3.87
CA VAL A 168 -11.18 -10.60 3.21
C VAL A 168 -12.64 -10.44 2.81
N THR A 169 -13.46 -9.85 3.65
CA THR A 169 -14.88 -9.61 3.35
C THR A 169 -15.06 -8.70 2.12
N TYR A 170 -14.23 -7.65 2.02
CA TYR A 170 -14.21 -6.79 0.84
C TYR A 170 -13.74 -7.53 -0.41
N ALA A 171 -12.67 -8.33 -0.28
CA ALA A 171 -12.12 -9.08 -1.39
C ALA A 171 -13.12 -10.13 -1.93
N LEU A 172 -13.84 -10.82 -1.05
CA LEU A 172 -14.90 -11.78 -1.43
C LEU A 172 -16.04 -11.07 -2.17
N ALA A 173 -16.55 -9.97 -1.62
CA ALA A 173 -17.61 -9.21 -2.27
C ALA A 173 -17.19 -8.63 -3.65
N LEU A 174 -15.90 -8.42 -3.88
CA LEU A 174 -15.36 -7.98 -5.17
C LEU A 174 -15.11 -9.15 -6.11
N ALA A 175 -14.75 -10.31 -5.61
CA ALA A 175 -14.57 -11.53 -6.41
C ALA A 175 -15.87 -11.96 -7.10
N ASP A 176 -17.01 -11.71 -6.47
CA ASP A 176 -18.33 -11.96 -7.07
C ASP A 176 -18.69 -11.00 -8.23
N LEU A 177 -17.98 -9.87 -8.36
CA LEU A 177 -18.26 -8.84 -9.37
C LEU A 177 -17.42 -8.96 -10.64
N THR A 178 -16.37 -9.78 -10.63
CA THR A 178 -15.42 -9.85 -11.74
C THR A 178 -14.79 -11.22 -11.88
N SER A 179 -14.39 -11.57 -13.10
CA SER A 179 -13.55 -12.75 -13.38
C SER A 179 -12.05 -12.48 -13.20
N VAL A 180 -11.64 -11.23 -12.96
CA VAL A 180 -10.25 -10.86 -12.70
C VAL A 180 -9.83 -11.43 -11.34
N PRO A 181 -8.67 -12.09 -11.22
CA PRO A 181 -8.19 -12.61 -9.96
C PRO A 181 -8.09 -11.54 -8.87
N ILE A 182 -8.73 -11.78 -7.71
CA ILE A 182 -8.71 -10.90 -6.55
C ILE A 182 -7.75 -11.44 -5.49
N VAL A 183 -6.83 -10.59 -5.04
CA VAL A 183 -5.90 -10.87 -3.95
C VAL A 183 -6.36 -10.16 -2.69
N SER A 184 -6.50 -10.88 -1.58
CA SER A 184 -6.72 -10.29 -0.27
C SER A 184 -5.41 -10.16 0.49
N THR A 185 -5.04 -8.93 0.90
CA THR A 185 -3.76 -8.67 1.59
C THR A 185 -3.98 -8.05 2.96
N GLY A 186 -3.33 -8.66 3.97
CA GLY A 186 -3.26 -8.11 5.32
C GLY A 186 -4.13 -8.84 6.35
N GLY A 187 -3.63 -8.87 7.57
CA GLY A 187 -4.35 -9.42 8.73
C GLY A 187 -4.24 -10.94 8.93
N PHE A 188 -3.99 -11.73 7.93
CA PHE A 188 -3.89 -13.18 8.07
C PHE A 188 -2.82 -13.62 9.08
N ARG A 189 -3.19 -14.52 10.00
CA ARG A 189 -2.32 -15.04 11.06
C ARG A 189 -2.35 -16.55 11.17
N LYS A 190 -3.37 -17.20 10.61
CA LYS A 190 -3.52 -18.66 10.58
C LYS A 190 -3.65 -19.13 9.15
N VAL A 191 -3.09 -20.30 8.86
CA VAL A 191 -3.22 -20.93 7.53
C VAL A 191 -4.68 -21.27 7.24
N THR A 192 -5.43 -21.76 8.23
CA THR A 192 -6.85 -22.07 8.09
C THR A 192 -7.67 -20.86 7.59
N GLN A 193 -7.36 -19.64 8.05
CA GLN A 193 -8.02 -18.41 7.55
C GLN A 193 -7.72 -18.15 6.08
N MET A 194 -6.51 -18.50 5.62
CA MET A 194 -6.10 -18.34 4.21
C MET A 194 -6.80 -19.38 3.33
N GLU A 195 -6.87 -20.63 3.78
CA GLU A 195 -7.55 -21.72 3.08
C GLU A 195 -9.05 -21.45 2.96
N GLU A 196 -9.68 -20.97 4.03
CA GLU A 196 -11.08 -20.55 4.02
C GLU A 196 -11.31 -19.43 3.00
N ALA A 197 -10.50 -18.37 3.01
CA ALA A 197 -10.62 -17.27 2.07
C ALA A 197 -10.46 -17.71 0.60
N ILE A 198 -9.53 -18.63 0.30
CA ILE A 198 -9.37 -19.21 -1.03
C ILE A 198 -10.59 -20.07 -1.40
N LYS A 199 -11.06 -20.91 -0.49
CA LYS A 199 -12.26 -21.74 -0.71
C LYS A 199 -13.49 -20.90 -0.99
N ASP A 200 -13.62 -19.75 -0.33
CA ASP A 200 -14.75 -18.84 -0.45
C ASP A 200 -14.68 -17.94 -1.69
N GLY A 201 -13.57 -17.95 -2.47
CA GLY A 201 -13.52 -17.29 -3.77
C GLY A 201 -12.38 -16.28 -3.96
N VAL A 202 -11.57 -15.97 -2.93
CA VAL A 202 -10.36 -15.17 -3.11
C VAL A 202 -9.33 -15.97 -3.92
N SER A 203 -8.74 -15.36 -4.94
CA SER A 203 -7.81 -16.07 -5.84
C SER A 203 -6.41 -16.24 -5.23
N MET A 204 -5.98 -15.32 -4.36
CA MET A 204 -4.64 -15.33 -3.79
C MET A 204 -4.59 -14.57 -2.46
N ILE A 205 -3.69 -14.98 -1.56
CA ILE A 205 -3.44 -14.34 -0.27
C ILE A 205 -2.15 -13.56 -0.30
N GLY A 206 -2.20 -12.28 0.10
CA GLY A 206 -1.05 -11.40 0.24
C GLY A 206 -0.52 -11.36 1.68
N LEU A 207 0.75 -11.63 1.86
CA LEU A 207 1.47 -11.55 3.13
C LEU A 207 2.74 -10.72 2.98
N ALA A 208 3.02 -9.85 3.94
CA ALA A 208 4.27 -9.07 3.96
C ALA A 208 5.11 -9.38 5.20
N ARG A 209 4.68 -8.90 6.37
CA ARG A 209 5.41 -9.05 7.63
C ARG A 209 5.78 -10.49 8.01
N PRO A 210 4.88 -11.48 7.85
CA PRO A 210 5.22 -12.87 8.10
C PRO A 210 6.41 -13.37 7.28
N PHE A 211 6.51 -13.02 5.99
CA PHE A 211 7.65 -13.41 5.15
C PHE A 211 8.98 -12.80 5.57
N VAL A 212 8.96 -11.58 6.11
CA VAL A 212 10.20 -10.98 6.66
C VAL A 212 10.68 -11.75 7.89
N LEU A 213 9.74 -12.21 8.72
CA LEU A 213 10.10 -12.94 9.96
C LEU A 213 10.37 -14.42 9.71
N ARG A 214 9.81 -14.98 8.67
CA ARG A 214 9.93 -16.41 8.30
C ARG A 214 10.00 -16.54 6.78
N PRO A 215 11.17 -16.31 6.17
CA PRO A 215 11.34 -16.38 4.71
C PRO A 215 10.99 -17.76 4.12
N SER A 216 11.17 -18.83 4.90
CA SER A 216 10.83 -20.22 4.53
C SER A 216 9.33 -20.56 4.69
N LEU A 217 8.48 -19.61 5.04
CA LEU A 217 7.08 -19.78 5.42
C LEU A 217 6.30 -20.79 4.56
N VAL A 218 6.42 -20.69 3.23
CA VAL A 218 5.70 -21.60 2.31
C VAL A 218 6.22 -23.03 2.40
N ASN A 219 7.53 -23.21 2.53
CA ASN A 219 8.14 -24.55 2.68
C ASN A 219 7.78 -25.16 4.02
N ASP A 220 7.79 -24.35 5.07
CA ASP A 220 7.43 -24.79 6.42
C ASP A 220 5.95 -25.22 6.48
N TYR A 221 5.06 -24.45 5.85
CA TYR A 221 3.65 -24.81 5.70
C TYR A 221 3.47 -26.17 5.01
N ARG A 222 4.19 -26.40 3.90
CA ARG A 222 4.14 -27.69 3.17
C ARG A 222 4.57 -28.89 4.02
N GLN A 223 5.43 -28.67 5.00
CA GLN A 223 5.94 -29.72 5.89
C GLN A 223 5.06 -29.98 7.10
N VAL A 224 4.52 -28.92 7.72
CA VAL A 224 3.84 -28.99 9.03
C VAL A 224 2.31 -28.91 8.89
N GLY A 225 1.81 -28.33 7.79
CA GLY A 225 0.36 -28.16 7.55
C GLY A 225 -0.19 -26.90 8.17
N ASP A 226 -0.38 -26.82 9.49
CA ASP A 226 -0.90 -25.63 10.15
C ASP A 226 0.21 -24.80 10.76
N LEU A 227 0.18 -23.50 10.47
CA LEU A 227 1.14 -22.53 10.99
C LEU A 227 0.42 -21.29 11.53
N GLN A 228 0.78 -20.93 12.76
CA GLN A 228 0.40 -19.62 13.29
C GLN A 228 1.48 -18.59 13.01
N LEU A 229 1.09 -17.50 12.35
CA LEU A 229 2.00 -16.41 11.98
C LEU A 229 2.00 -15.34 13.06
N THR A 230 3.12 -15.18 13.74
CA THR A 230 3.29 -14.15 14.77
C THR A 230 3.96 -12.93 14.18
N THR A 231 3.39 -11.74 14.42
CA THR A 231 4.02 -10.46 14.11
C THR A 231 4.13 -9.67 15.42
N PRO A 232 5.34 -9.46 15.96
CA PRO A 232 5.50 -8.82 17.26
C PRO A 232 5.05 -7.35 17.20
N ARG A 233 4.39 -6.91 18.25
CA ARG A 233 4.14 -5.50 18.50
C ARG A 233 5.29 -4.96 19.35
N LEU A 234 6.07 -4.04 18.76
CA LEU A 234 7.18 -3.43 19.50
C LEU A 234 6.68 -2.32 20.41
N THR A 235 7.30 -2.19 21.56
CA THR A 235 7.00 -1.15 22.55
C THR A 235 8.27 -0.53 23.11
N THR A 236 8.22 0.75 23.41
CA THR A 236 9.20 1.47 24.21
C THR A 236 8.95 1.36 25.70
N GLY A 237 7.79 0.80 26.10
CA GLY A 237 7.27 0.87 27.46
C GLY A 237 6.62 2.20 27.82
N LEU A 238 6.56 3.16 26.90
CA LEU A 238 5.95 4.47 27.05
C LEU A 238 4.79 4.65 26.08
N PRO A 239 3.50 4.50 26.50
CA PRO A 239 2.34 4.47 25.60
C PRO A 239 2.20 5.70 24.71
N LYS A 240 2.53 6.90 25.22
CA LYS A 240 2.51 8.14 24.43
C LYS A 240 3.53 8.13 23.29
N LEU A 241 4.71 7.57 23.55
CA LEU A 241 5.78 7.46 22.56
C LEU A 241 5.45 6.37 21.53
N ASP A 242 4.92 5.26 21.99
CA ASP A 242 4.48 4.15 21.12
C ASP A 242 3.36 4.60 20.17
N LYS A 243 2.42 5.42 20.64
CA LYS A 243 1.40 6.03 19.78
C LYS A 243 1.99 7.00 18.76
N ALA A 244 2.96 7.82 19.15
CA ALA A 244 3.56 8.84 18.29
C ALA A 244 4.53 8.25 17.25
N LEU A 245 5.31 7.23 17.62
CA LEU A 245 6.38 6.65 16.79
C LEU A 245 6.11 5.24 16.29
N GLY A 246 4.96 4.65 16.59
CA GLY A 246 4.61 3.27 16.25
C GLY A 246 4.87 2.89 14.79
N PRO A 247 4.43 3.70 13.81
CA PRO A 247 4.72 3.43 12.40
C PRO A 247 6.24 3.42 12.08
N ILE A 248 6.99 4.37 12.65
CA ILE A 248 8.45 4.46 12.46
C ILE A 248 9.14 3.24 13.09
N ILE A 249 8.73 2.87 14.31
CA ILE A 249 9.23 1.69 15.01
C ILE A 249 9.00 0.43 14.18
N GLY A 250 7.79 0.23 13.67
CA GLY A 250 7.43 -0.92 12.86
C GLY A 250 8.27 -1.01 11.57
N VAL A 251 8.36 0.07 10.82
CA VAL A 251 9.17 0.13 9.60
C VAL A 251 10.64 -0.16 9.91
N SER A 252 11.21 0.50 10.93
CA SER A 252 12.61 0.32 11.32
C SER A 252 12.94 -1.12 11.72
N TYR A 253 12.02 -1.78 12.43
CA TYR A 253 12.16 -3.17 12.81
C TYR A 253 12.24 -4.09 11.59
N TYR A 254 11.25 -4.03 10.69
CA TYR A 254 11.23 -4.91 9.53
C TYR A 254 12.36 -4.62 8.55
N GLU A 255 12.73 -3.35 8.35
CA GLU A 255 13.93 -3.00 7.57
C GLU A 255 15.23 -3.57 8.19
N ALA A 256 15.38 -3.54 9.51
CA ALA A 256 16.53 -4.12 10.17
C ALA A 256 16.59 -5.64 9.98
N GLN A 257 15.43 -6.35 10.05
CA GLN A 257 15.37 -7.78 9.77
C GLN A 257 15.77 -8.07 8.31
N MET A 258 15.20 -7.36 7.33
CA MET A 258 15.53 -7.53 5.92
C MET A 258 17.02 -7.26 5.63
N LYS A 259 17.60 -6.20 6.23
CA LYS A 259 19.04 -5.92 6.13
C LYS A 259 19.91 -7.01 6.78
N GLY A 260 19.41 -7.63 7.86
CA GLY A 260 20.05 -8.77 8.52
C GLY A 260 20.04 -10.00 7.60
N LEU A 261 18.89 -10.36 7.07
CA LEU A 261 18.71 -11.48 6.13
C LEU A 261 19.60 -11.33 4.89
N ALA A 262 19.67 -10.13 4.31
CA ALA A 262 20.56 -9.84 3.17
C ALA A 262 22.05 -10.06 3.48
N LYS A 263 22.43 -10.13 4.76
CA LYS A 263 23.80 -10.40 5.24
C LYS A 263 23.95 -11.83 5.80
N GLY A 264 23.00 -12.71 5.53
CA GLY A 264 23.00 -14.11 6.01
C GLY A 264 22.73 -14.27 7.51
N LYS A 265 22.20 -13.22 8.20
CA LYS A 265 21.86 -13.32 9.62
C LYS A 265 20.45 -13.89 9.80
N SER A 266 20.23 -14.59 10.90
CA SER A 266 18.92 -15.05 11.32
C SER A 266 18.04 -13.89 11.76
N VAL A 267 16.72 -14.07 11.60
CA VAL A 267 15.72 -13.14 12.11
C VAL A 267 15.71 -13.13 13.63
N THR A 268 15.67 -11.94 14.22
CA THR A 268 15.58 -11.76 15.67
C THR A 268 14.19 -11.22 16.03
N VAL A 269 13.34 -12.09 16.58
CA VAL A 269 12.04 -11.65 17.09
C VAL A 269 12.24 -10.90 18.41
N SER A 270 11.79 -9.65 18.46
CA SER A 270 11.93 -8.79 19.64
C SER A 270 10.69 -7.90 19.78
N GLN A 271 10.33 -7.59 21.02
CA GLN A 271 9.31 -6.59 21.34
C GLN A 271 9.91 -5.24 21.76
N ASN A 272 11.24 -5.16 21.90
CA ASN A 272 11.93 -3.94 22.32
C ASN A 272 12.09 -2.95 21.17
N ALA A 273 11.35 -1.85 21.23
CA ALA A 273 11.39 -0.78 20.22
C ALA A 273 12.69 0.07 20.30
N TRP A 274 13.33 0.20 21.46
CA TRP A 274 14.48 1.07 21.65
C TRP A 274 15.65 0.70 20.76
N THR A 275 15.92 -0.59 20.61
CA THR A 275 17.01 -1.08 19.75
C THR A 275 16.86 -0.54 18.33
N TYR A 276 15.67 -0.57 17.76
CA TYR A 276 15.41 -0.17 16.37
C TYR A 276 15.31 1.33 16.21
N LEU A 277 14.78 2.05 17.19
CA LEU A 277 14.81 3.52 17.22
C LEU A 277 16.24 4.05 17.27
N LEU A 278 17.09 3.48 18.14
CA LEU A 278 18.51 3.87 18.23
C LEU A 278 19.27 3.56 16.94
N GLN A 279 19.01 2.41 16.31
CA GLN A 279 19.60 2.07 15.01
C GLN A 279 19.18 3.07 13.94
N THR A 280 17.90 3.47 13.91
CA THR A 280 17.37 4.46 12.97
C THR A 280 18.03 5.82 13.18
N VAL A 281 18.14 6.26 14.43
CA VAL A 281 18.85 7.51 14.78
C VAL A 281 20.33 7.44 14.39
N LYS A 282 21.00 6.32 14.64
CA LYS A 282 22.40 6.12 14.26
C LYS A 282 22.60 6.15 12.74
N ALA A 283 21.66 5.57 11.98
CA ALA A 283 21.75 5.48 10.52
C ALA A 283 21.38 6.79 9.81
N HIS A 284 20.48 7.58 10.38
CA HIS A 284 19.85 8.71 9.71
C HIS A 284 19.90 10.02 10.51
N GLY A 285 20.57 10.01 11.68
CA GLY A 285 20.62 11.13 12.61
C GLY A 285 19.29 11.41 13.31
N LEU A 286 19.27 12.37 14.21
CA LEU A 286 18.06 12.83 14.91
C LEU A 286 16.97 13.37 13.94
N SER A 287 17.36 13.71 12.72
CA SER A 287 16.44 14.13 11.67
C SER A 287 15.42 13.04 11.28
N ALA A 288 15.74 11.76 11.52
CA ALA A 288 14.83 10.63 11.31
C ALA A 288 13.60 10.67 12.24
N LEU A 289 13.73 11.29 13.41
CA LEU A 289 12.69 11.46 14.41
C LEU A 289 12.01 12.83 14.32
N LYS A 290 12.55 13.74 13.52
CA LYS A 290 11.93 15.05 13.30
C LYS A 290 10.84 14.95 12.23
N PRO A 291 9.74 15.67 12.41
CA PRO A 291 8.82 15.91 11.29
C PRO A 291 9.63 16.39 10.08
N ARG A 292 9.31 15.89 8.90
CA ARG A 292 9.97 16.30 7.66
C ARG A 292 9.64 17.77 7.31
N ARG A 293 9.91 18.65 8.27
CA ARG A 293 9.77 20.10 8.13
C ARG A 293 11.17 20.70 7.94
N LYS A 294 11.45 21.18 6.77
CA LYS A 294 11.85 22.54 6.38
C LYS A 294 12.01 22.58 4.89
#